data_2b923dd8f08355714d7ec95048a8843b
#
_entry.id   2b923dd8f08355714d7ec95048a8843b
#
_cell.length_a   1.000
_cell.length_b   1.000
_cell.length_c   1.000
_cell.angle_alpha   90.00
_cell.angle_beta   90.00
_cell.angle_gamma   90.00
#
_symmetry.space_group_name_H-M   'P 1'
#
loop_
_entity.id
_entity.type
_entity.pdbx_description
1 polymer ?
#
loop_
_entity_poly.entity_id
_entity_poly.type
_entity_poly.pdbx_seq_one_letter_code
_entity_poly.pdbx_strand_id
1 'polypeptide(L)'
;MIKRVLGLLSLKSAVIFFCIFMATTVSAVTFPDTPKPFRYVNDYTKTLSVKELDALEAKLADYGKETSSQIAVVIVPTTGEYEISQYAFELGDKWGIGRKNLNNGVLLLIAKDDRKLFIAVGQGLQGVLTDALASQIIRNQIRPYFRNEQYAQGIDNGLDYIIAATKGEFAAQVEEENDFGDVVPFIILTLFILIVVMAEINSRRPYVSPTNNHVLNEVLRKSMSDRHNGRDDGGFGGGFGGGGFGGGSGGGFGGGGFDGGGAGGSW
;
A
#
# COMPACT_ATOMS: atom_id res chain seq x y z
N MET A 1 60.42 -15.02 22.59
CA MET A 1 59.15 -14.68 23.27
C MET A 1 58.54 -13.35 22.79
N ILE A 2 59.29 -12.30 22.62
CA ILE A 2 58.79 -10.95 22.26
C ILE A 2 58.04 -10.89 20.93
N LYS A 3 58.46 -11.61 19.86
CA LYS A 3 57.79 -11.61 18.54
C LYS A 3 56.37 -12.22 18.56
N ARG A 4 56.09 -13.18 19.46
CA ARG A 4 54.75 -13.76 19.63
C ARG A 4 53.76 -12.83 20.33
N VAL A 5 54.26 -12.02 21.26
CA VAL A 5 53.44 -11.06 21.98
C VAL A 5 53.08 -9.87 21.09
N LEU A 6 54.00 -9.41 20.23
CA LEU A 6 53.70 -8.36 19.24
C LEU A 6 52.66 -8.78 18.20
N GLY A 7 52.69 -10.03 17.76
CA GLY A 7 51.69 -10.58 16.82
C GLY A 7 50.28 -10.67 17.42
N LEU A 8 50.17 -11.02 18.70
CA LEU A 8 48.90 -11.07 19.42
C LEU A 8 48.30 -9.67 19.71
N LEU A 9 49.15 -8.67 19.93
CA LEU A 9 48.70 -7.28 20.08
C LEU A 9 48.14 -6.73 18.76
N SER A 10 48.82 -7.03 17.63
CA SER A 10 48.35 -6.58 16.30
C SER A 10 47.04 -7.22 15.91
N LEU A 11 46.81 -8.50 16.23
CA LEU A 11 45.56 -9.19 15.92
C LEU A 11 44.41 -8.66 16.75
N LYS A 12 44.62 -8.41 18.04
CA LYS A 12 43.61 -7.77 18.92
C LYS A 12 43.27 -6.37 18.46
N SER A 13 44.26 -5.58 18.07
CA SER A 13 44.09 -4.23 17.55
C SER A 13 43.32 -4.24 16.21
N ALA A 14 43.59 -5.19 15.33
CA ALA A 14 42.88 -5.35 14.07
C ALA A 14 41.43 -5.76 14.27
N VAL A 15 41.14 -6.64 15.23
CA VAL A 15 39.76 -7.02 15.60
C VAL A 15 38.96 -5.86 16.17
N ILE A 16 39.59 -5.07 17.04
CA ILE A 16 38.94 -3.88 17.60
C ILE A 16 38.68 -2.85 16.51
N PHE A 17 39.59 -2.63 15.58
CA PHE A 17 39.44 -1.72 14.47
C PHE A 17 38.33 -2.20 13.50
N PHE A 18 38.23 -3.52 13.27
CA PHE A 18 37.16 -4.14 12.48
C PHE A 18 35.80 -4.02 13.15
N CYS A 19 35.73 -4.20 14.48
CA CYS A 19 34.46 -3.99 15.21
C CYS A 19 34.01 -2.52 15.22
N ILE A 20 34.94 -1.56 15.28
CA ILE A 20 34.64 -0.14 15.21
C ILE A 20 34.22 0.26 13.79
N PHE A 21 34.81 -0.34 12.77
CA PHE A 21 34.42 -0.10 11.36
C PHE A 21 33.08 -0.70 10.99
N MET A 22 32.63 -1.76 11.70
CA MET A 22 31.29 -2.37 11.56
C MET A 22 30.20 -1.62 12.34
N ALA A 23 30.53 -0.59 13.10
CA ALA A 23 29.55 0.32 13.65
C ALA A 23 29.01 1.22 12.52
N THR A 24 28.30 0.59 11.57
CA THR A 24 27.49 1.32 10.59
C THR A 24 26.52 2.18 11.37
N THR A 25 26.58 3.46 11.14
CA THR A 25 25.60 4.42 11.66
C THR A 25 24.24 4.01 11.12
N VAL A 26 23.44 3.33 11.95
CA VAL A 26 22.01 3.21 11.72
C VAL A 26 21.47 4.63 11.79
N SER A 27 21.27 5.23 10.64
CA SER A 27 20.60 6.52 10.54
C SER A 27 19.13 6.25 10.86
N ALA A 28 18.74 6.51 12.11
CA ALA A 28 17.35 6.48 12.49
C ALA A 28 16.62 7.52 11.64
N VAL A 29 15.67 7.08 10.81
CA VAL A 29 14.79 7.99 10.08
C VAL A 29 13.93 8.71 11.11
N THR A 30 14.15 10.01 11.26
CA THR A 30 13.39 10.83 12.17
C THR A 30 12.25 11.47 11.40
N PHE A 31 11.02 11.20 11.84
CA PHE A 31 9.85 11.90 11.32
C PHE A 31 9.98 13.40 11.60
N PRO A 32 9.74 14.27 10.63
CA PRO A 32 9.76 15.70 10.84
C PRO A 32 8.76 16.10 11.93
N ASP A 33 9.10 17.13 12.69
CA ASP A 33 8.19 17.68 13.69
C ASP A 33 7.08 18.47 13.02
N THR A 34 5.94 18.59 13.71
CA THR A 34 4.83 19.43 13.26
C THR A 34 5.32 20.85 12.98
N PRO A 35 5.09 21.39 11.78
CA PRO A 35 5.63 22.69 11.39
C PRO A 35 5.18 23.82 12.30
N LYS A 36 6.09 24.71 12.62
CA LYS A 36 5.82 25.93 13.38
C LYS A 36 6.42 27.13 12.66
N PRO A 37 5.64 28.08 12.10
CA PRO A 37 4.16 28.13 12.11
C PRO A 37 3.52 26.96 11.34
N PHE A 38 2.28 26.65 11.69
CA PHE A 38 1.49 25.60 11.05
C PHE A 38 1.34 25.84 9.55
N ARG A 39 1.51 24.76 8.74
CA ARG A 39 1.29 24.74 7.30
C ARG A 39 0.69 23.43 6.87
N TYR A 40 -0.19 23.50 5.87
CA TYR A 40 -0.76 22.32 5.24
C TYR A 40 0.23 21.69 4.24
N VAL A 41 1.06 22.52 3.57
CA VAL A 41 2.05 22.06 2.57
C VAL A 41 3.44 22.24 3.12
N ASN A 42 4.17 21.11 3.24
CA ASN A 42 5.51 21.06 3.82
C ASN A 42 6.46 20.37 2.84
N ASP A 43 7.32 21.14 2.22
CA ASP A 43 8.33 20.66 1.26
C ASP A 43 9.73 20.73 1.86
N TYR A 44 10.25 19.59 2.29
CA TYR A 44 11.60 19.45 2.84
C TYR A 44 12.68 19.27 1.76
N THR A 45 12.27 19.16 0.50
CA THR A 45 13.15 18.89 -0.66
C THR A 45 13.37 20.12 -1.54
N LYS A 46 12.66 21.21 -1.28
CA LYS A 46 12.62 22.41 -2.11
C LYS A 46 12.28 22.08 -3.59
N THR A 47 11.36 21.16 -3.77
CA THR A 47 10.86 20.74 -5.08
C THR A 47 9.92 21.78 -5.66
N LEU A 48 9.11 22.42 -4.80
CA LEU A 48 8.16 23.44 -5.16
C LEU A 48 8.81 24.83 -5.09
N SER A 49 8.49 25.70 -6.04
CA SER A 49 8.78 27.11 -5.91
C SER A 49 7.91 27.74 -4.80
N VAL A 50 8.34 28.85 -4.26
CA VAL A 50 7.59 29.59 -3.22
C VAL A 50 6.17 29.90 -3.68
N LYS A 51 6.00 30.31 -4.94
CA LYS A 51 4.69 30.63 -5.51
C LYS A 51 3.76 29.43 -5.59
N GLU A 52 4.28 28.27 -5.99
CA GLU A 52 3.52 27.01 -6.04
C GLU A 52 3.13 26.54 -4.64
N LEU A 53 4.08 26.63 -3.71
CA LEU A 53 3.83 26.26 -2.32
C LEU A 53 2.73 27.13 -1.71
N ASP A 54 2.80 28.46 -1.88
CA ASP A 54 1.81 29.39 -1.36
C ASP A 54 0.43 29.21 -2.02
N ALA A 55 0.38 28.85 -3.30
CA ALA A 55 -0.88 28.56 -4.00
C ALA A 55 -1.55 27.29 -3.45
N LEU A 56 -0.79 26.20 -3.27
CA LEU A 56 -1.30 24.96 -2.70
C LEU A 56 -1.71 25.13 -1.22
N GLU A 57 -0.93 25.90 -0.45
CA GLU A 57 -1.24 26.25 0.93
C GLU A 57 -2.58 27.00 1.04
N ALA A 58 -2.80 28.01 0.19
CA ALA A 58 -4.05 28.76 0.13
C ALA A 58 -5.24 27.86 -0.20
N LYS A 59 -5.10 26.97 -1.21
CA LYS A 59 -6.12 26.00 -1.59
C LYS A 59 -6.53 25.12 -0.41
N LEU A 60 -5.57 24.57 0.33
CA LEU A 60 -5.84 23.70 1.47
C LEU A 60 -6.35 24.44 2.69
N ALA A 61 -5.89 25.67 2.92
CA ALA A 61 -6.40 26.53 3.97
C ALA A 61 -7.87 26.89 3.74
N ASP A 62 -8.26 27.19 2.50
CA ASP A 62 -9.65 27.50 2.15
C ASP A 62 -10.53 26.26 2.27
N TYR A 63 -10.08 25.09 1.79
CA TYR A 63 -10.76 23.82 2.02
C TYR A 63 -10.99 23.53 3.51
N GLY A 64 -9.97 23.73 4.35
CA GLY A 64 -10.09 23.54 5.81
C GLY A 64 -11.05 24.50 6.51
N LYS A 65 -11.32 25.70 5.93
CA LYS A 65 -12.33 26.64 6.41
C LYS A 65 -13.74 26.26 5.98
N GLU A 66 -13.89 25.76 4.75
CA GLU A 66 -15.19 25.38 4.18
C GLU A 66 -15.69 24.05 4.73
N THR A 67 -14.78 23.17 5.11
CA THR A 67 -15.09 21.84 5.62
C THR A 67 -14.50 21.64 7.01
N SER A 68 -14.93 20.60 7.71
CA SER A 68 -14.26 20.21 8.96
C SER A 68 -13.01 19.35 8.73
N SER A 69 -12.77 18.90 7.49
CA SER A 69 -11.69 17.97 7.13
C SER A 69 -10.37 18.71 6.91
N GLN A 70 -9.26 18.00 7.06
CA GLN A 70 -7.92 18.55 6.88
C GLN A 70 -7.13 17.69 5.89
N ILE A 71 -6.52 18.33 4.92
CA ILE A 71 -5.60 17.69 3.98
C ILE A 71 -4.21 18.28 4.18
N ALA A 72 -3.20 17.45 4.31
CA ALA A 72 -1.81 17.87 4.35
C ALA A 72 -1.02 17.26 3.20
N VAL A 73 -0.04 17.99 2.71
CA VAL A 73 0.94 17.54 1.72
C VAL A 73 2.32 17.61 2.34
N VAL A 74 3.05 16.50 2.29
CA VAL A 74 4.42 16.43 2.82
C VAL A 74 5.32 15.83 1.75
N ILE A 75 6.38 16.57 1.41
CA ILE A 75 7.42 16.13 0.48
C ILE A 75 8.70 15.92 1.27
N VAL A 76 9.15 14.67 1.35
CA VAL A 76 10.41 14.27 1.99
C VAL A 76 11.39 13.74 0.95
N PRO A 77 12.70 13.77 1.20
CA PRO A 77 13.67 13.15 0.30
C PRO A 77 13.43 11.65 0.19
N THR A 78 13.36 10.95 1.31
CA THR A 78 13.22 9.49 1.39
C THR A 78 12.49 9.09 2.66
N THR A 79 11.85 7.94 2.64
CA THR A 79 11.31 7.28 3.85
C THR A 79 12.33 6.32 4.49
N GLY A 80 13.54 6.20 3.91
CA GLY A 80 14.58 5.31 4.38
C GLY A 80 14.15 3.84 4.32
N GLU A 81 14.25 3.14 5.45
CA GLU A 81 13.86 1.74 5.55
C GLU A 81 12.37 1.53 5.81
N TYR A 82 11.61 2.61 6.05
CA TYR A 82 10.17 2.51 6.27
C TYR A 82 9.44 2.26 4.96
N GLU A 83 8.44 1.36 5.00
CA GLU A 83 7.44 1.32 3.95
C GLU A 83 6.68 2.65 3.92
N ILE A 84 6.42 3.18 2.72
CA ILE A 84 5.85 4.51 2.58
C ILE A 84 4.46 4.64 3.24
N SER A 85 3.67 3.57 3.23
CA SER A 85 2.39 3.51 3.92
C SER A 85 2.55 3.67 5.43
N GLN A 86 3.45 2.90 6.03
CA GLN A 86 3.73 2.98 7.46
C GLN A 86 4.25 4.37 7.83
N TYR A 87 5.19 4.91 7.06
CA TYR A 87 5.69 6.27 7.29
C TYR A 87 4.58 7.31 7.25
N ALA A 88 3.66 7.19 6.27
CA ALA A 88 2.54 8.12 6.13
C ALA A 88 1.58 8.05 7.32
N PHE A 89 1.25 6.86 7.80
CA PHE A 89 0.37 6.69 8.96
C PHE A 89 1.01 7.24 10.22
N GLU A 90 2.26 6.85 10.54
CA GLU A 90 2.96 7.32 11.73
C GLU A 90 3.18 8.84 11.71
N LEU A 91 3.48 9.42 10.53
CA LEU A 91 3.60 10.87 10.38
C LEU A 91 2.25 11.57 10.57
N GLY A 92 1.19 11.04 9.96
CA GLY A 92 -0.17 11.55 10.08
C GLY A 92 -0.65 11.56 11.52
N ASP A 93 -0.41 10.48 12.25
CA ASP A 93 -0.73 10.35 13.68
C ASP A 93 0.14 11.29 14.53
N LYS A 94 1.45 11.35 14.29
CA LYS A 94 2.38 12.26 15.01
C LYS A 94 1.95 13.71 14.85
N TRP A 95 1.53 14.12 13.68
CA TRP A 95 1.06 15.48 13.42
C TRP A 95 -0.39 15.69 13.84
N GLY A 96 -1.17 14.62 14.00
CA GLY A 96 -2.58 14.67 14.36
C GLY A 96 -3.45 15.31 13.27
N ILE A 97 -3.19 14.95 12.00
CA ILE A 97 -3.91 15.51 10.85
C ILE A 97 -5.37 15.07 10.90
N GLY A 98 -6.29 16.03 10.77
CA GLY A 98 -7.73 15.81 10.95
C GLY A 98 -8.20 16.20 12.37
N ARG A 99 -9.48 16.00 12.65
CA ARG A 99 -10.06 16.33 13.97
C ARG A 99 -10.20 15.07 14.80
N LYS A 100 -9.81 15.15 16.08
CA LYS A 100 -9.73 14.04 17.03
C LYS A 100 -10.97 13.13 17.09
N ASN A 101 -12.16 13.69 16.97
CA ASN A 101 -13.40 12.91 17.07
C ASN A 101 -13.96 12.50 15.71
N LEU A 102 -13.41 13.02 14.63
CA LEU A 102 -13.91 12.80 13.27
C LEU A 102 -12.95 11.95 12.45
N ASN A 103 -11.67 11.90 12.81
CA ASN A 103 -10.60 11.23 12.08
C ASN A 103 -10.65 11.54 10.57
N ASN A 104 -10.91 12.81 10.25
CA ASN A 104 -11.19 13.29 8.90
C ASN A 104 -9.96 14.00 8.30
N GLY A 105 -8.80 13.40 8.48
CA GLY A 105 -7.54 13.84 7.91
C GLY A 105 -7.19 13.06 6.63
N VAL A 106 -6.49 13.73 5.72
CA VAL A 106 -5.82 13.10 4.58
C VAL A 106 -4.38 13.58 4.52
N LEU A 107 -3.44 12.68 4.33
CA LEU A 107 -2.02 12.99 4.11
C LEU A 107 -1.59 12.49 2.74
N LEU A 108 -1.19 13.41 1.86
CA LEU A 108 -0.46 13.10 0.64
C LEU A 108 1.04 13.16 0.96
N LEU A 109 1.67 12.00 1.14
CA LEU A 109 3.10 11.86 1.34
C LEU A 109 3.82 11.57 0.03
N ILE A 110 4.90 12.29 -0.23
CA ILE A 110 5.74 12.13 -1.42
C ILE A 110 7.19 11.94 -0.98
N ALA A 111 7.75 10.77 -1.24
CA ALA A 111 9.18 10.45 -1.05
C ALA A 111 9.88 10.61 -2.41
N LYS A 112 10.46 11.79 -2.62
CA LYS A 112 10.92 12.23 -3.95
C LYS A 112 12.01 11.35 -4.52
N ASP A 113 13.04 11.08 -3.72
CA ASP A 113 14.21 10.32 -4.18
C ASP A 113 13.88 8.83 -4.34
N ASP A 114 12.91 8.34 -3.56
CA ASP A 114 12.38 6.96 -3.67
C ASP A 114 11.40 6.79 -4.84
N ARG A 115 10.95 7.90 -5.44
CA ARG A 115 9.88 7.95 -6.45
C ARG A 115 8.62 7.22 -6.00
N LYS A 116 8.25 7.41 -4.76
CA LYS A 116 7.06 6.82 -4.13
C LYS A 116 6.15 7.90 -3.57
N LEU A 117 4.85 7.67 -3.63
CA LEU A 117 3.86 8.50 -2.98
C LEU A 117 2.79 7.65 -2.32
N PHE A 118 2.14 8.20 -1.32
CA PHE A 118 1.05 7.54 -0.61
C PHE A 118 -0.01 8.57 -0.20
N ILE A 119 -1.29 8.22 -0.38
CA ILE A 119 -2.41 8.96 0.16
C ILE A 119 -2.90 8.17 1.38
N ALA A 120 -2.62 8.66 2.58
CA ALA A 120 -3.16 8.13 3.81
C ALA A 120 -4.49 8.81 4.12
N VAL A 121 -5.50 8.01 4.49
CA VAL A 121 -6.86 8.48 4.71
C VAL A 121 -7.29 8.14 6.13
N GLY A 122 -7.71 9.16 6.88
CA GLY A 122 -8.27 8.95 8.21
C GLY A 122 -9.60 8.22 8.17
N GLN A 123 -9.89 7.46 9.21
CA GLN A 123 -11.05 6.56 9.29
C GLN A 123 -12.38 7.21 8.93
N GLY A 124 -12.55 8.48 9.30
CA GLY A 124 -13.79 9.23 9.03
C GLY A 124 -14.03 9.56 7.55
N LEU A 125 -13.02 9.43 6.70
CA LEU A 125 -13.10 9.71 5.26
C LEU A 125 -13.01 8.45 4.38
N GLN A 126 -12.77 7.26 4.95
CA GLN A 126 -12.62 6.02 4.16
C GLN A 126 -13.88 5.67 3.35
N GLY A 127 -15.07 6.10 3.82
CA GLY A 127 -16.32 5.87 3.11
C GLY A 127 -16.47 6.68 1.82
N VAL A 128 -15.79 7.83 1.71
CA VAL A 128 -15.86 8.74 0.56
C VAL A 128 -14.57 8.77 -0.26
N LEU A 129 -13.43 8.62 0.39
CA LEU A 129 -12.12 8.47 -0.24
C LEU A 129 -11.60 7.06 0.04
N THR A 130 -12.12 6.09 -0.71
CA THR A 130 -11.74 4.68 -0.58
C THR A 130 -10.33 4.43 -1.11
N ASP A 131 -9.71 3.29 -0.73
CA ASP A 131 -8.39 2.89 -1.22
C ASP A 131 -8.37 2.78 -2.76
N ALA A 132 -9.46 2.25 -3.35
CA ALA A 132 -9.61 2.15 -4.79
C ALA A 132 -9.60 3.54 -5.46
N LEU A 133 -10.36 4.51 -4.91
CA LEU A 133 -10.38 5.88 -5.42
C LEU A 133 -9.04 6.58 -5.22
N ALA A 134 -8.41 6.42 -4.06
CA ALA A 134 -7.06 6.96 -3.80
C ALA A 134 -6.03 6.40 -4.79
N SER A 135 -6.09 5.09 -5.08
CA SER A 135 -5.25 4.45 -6.09
C SER A 135 -5.50 5.00 -7.50
N GLN A 136 -6.76 5.23 -7.87
CA GLN A 136 -7.15 5.83 -9.15
C GLN A 136 -6.63 7.27 -9.29
N ILE A 137 -6.76 8.09 -8.24
CA ILE A 137 -6.23 9.46 -8.19
C ILE A 137 -4.70 9.43 -8.41
N ILE A 138 -3.99 8.57 -7.72
CA ILE A 138 -2.54 8.43 -7.89
C ILE A 138 -2.20 8.08 -9.33
N ARG A 139 -2.83 7.04 -9.89
CA ARG A 139 -2.50 6.54 -11.23
C ARG A 139 -2.82 7.53 -12.34
N ASN A 140 -3.98 8.17 -12.25
CA ASN A 140 -4.54 8.94 -13.37
C ASN A 140 -4.26 10.45 -13.24
N GLN A 141 -4.18 10.97 -12.00
CA GLN A 141 -4.10 12.41 -11.77
C GLN A 141 -2.73 12.89 -11.29
N ILE A 142 -1.94 12.05 -10.58
CA ILE A 142 -0.66 12.47 -10.02
C ILE A 142 0.51 11.93 -10.85
N ARG A 143 0.58 10.60 -11.03
CA ARG A 143 1.71 9.93 -11.71
C ARG A 143 2.08 10.47 -13.08
N PRO A 144 1.15 10.80 -13.99
CA PRO A 144 1.51 11.31 -15.32
C PRO A 144 2.33 12.58 -15.26
N TYR A 145 2.03 13.47 -14.32
CA TYR A 145 2.77 14.70 -14.09
C TYR A 145 4.14 14.44 -13.44
N PHE A 146 4.19 13.56 -12.43
CA PHE A 146 5.43 13.24 -11.70
C PHE A 146 6.48 12.59 -12.61
N ARG A 147 6.05 11.77 -13.58
CA ARG A 147 6.95 11.22 -14.61
C ARG A 147 7.64 12.28 -15.46
N ASN A 148 7.00 13.45 -15.60
CA ASN A 148 7.51 14.60 -16.32
C ASN A 148 8.11 15.66 -15.39
N GLU A 149 8.36 15.32 -14.12
CA GLU A 149 8.90 16.20 -13.08
C GLU A 149 8.02 17.44 -12.78
N GLN A 150 6.75 17.42 -13.20
CA GLN A 150 5.75 18.46 -12.98
C GLN A 150 5.06 18.27 -11.62
N TYR A 151 5.85 18.33 -10.54
CA TYR A 151 5.38 17.98 -9.20
C TYR A 151 4.23 18.86 -8.71
N ALA A 152 4.36 20.18 -8.85
CA ALA A 152 3.32 21.13 -8.43
C ALA A 152 1.98 20.85 -9.11
N GLN A 153 1.99 20.63 -10.43
CA GLN A 153 0.78 20.37 -11.20
C GLN A 153 0.16 19.02 -10.83
N GLY A 154 0.99 17.97 -10.62
CA GLY A 154 0.50 16.66 -10.19
C GLY A 154 -0.11 16.70 -8.80
N ILE A 155 0.48 17.46 -7.87
CA ILE A 155 -0.08 17.67 -6.52
C ILE A 155 -1.39 18.43 -6.62
N ASP A 156 -1.40 19.55 -7.34
CA ASP A 156 -2.59 20.41 -7.49
C ASP A 156 -3.77 19.64 -8.07
N ASN A 157 -3.53 18.91 -9.16
CA ASN A 157 -4.53 18.07 -9.80
C ASN A 157 -5.03 16.94 -8.89
N GLY A 158 -4.11 16.25 -8.20
CA GLY A 158 -4.47 15.23 -7.22
C GLY A 158 -5.33 15.76 -6.08
N LEU A 159 -5.00 16.96 -5.58
CA LEU A 159 -5.75 17.64 -4.53
C LEU A 159 -7.17 18.00 -4.95
N ASP A 160 -7.38 18.42 -6.21
CA ASP A 160 -8.73 18.73 -6.72
C ASP A 160 -9.64 17.49 -6.62
N TYR A 161 -9.13 16.33 -7.00
CA TYR A 161 -9.88 15.08 -6.90
C TYR A 161 -10.07 14.61 -5.45
N ILE A 162 -9.07 14.76 -4.59
CA ILE A 162 -9.20 14.44 -3.15
C ILE A 162 -10.25 15.35 -2.50
N ILE A 163 -10.22 16.65 -2.79
CA ILE A 163 -11.17 17.63 -2.29
C ILE A 163 -12.59 17.31 -2.77
N ALA A 164 -12.77 17.03 -4.07
CA ALA A 164 -14.07 16.65 -4.62
C ALA A 164 -14.63 15.38 -3.97
N ALA A 165 -13.78 14.36 -3.78
CA ALA A 165 -14.18 13.13 -3.11
C ALA A 165 -14.63 13.37 -1.66
N THR A 166 -13.84 14.14 -0.92
CA THR A 166 -14.13 14.43 0.51
C THR A 166 -15.30 15.36 0.72
N LYS A 167 -15.66 16.19 -0.27
CA LYS A 167 -16.91 16.99 -0.28
C LYS A 167 -18.14 16.15 -0.69
N GLY A 168 -17.96 14.91 -1.11
CA GLY A 168 -19.05 14.06 -1.59
C GLY A 168 -19.52 14.39 -3.02
N GLU A 169 -18.76 15.22 -3.75
CA GLU A 169 -19.07 15.62 -5.12
C GLU A 169 -18.68 14.51 -6.13
N PHE A 170 -17.84 13.56 -5.72
CA PHE A 170 -17.45 12.42 -6.50
C PHE A 170 -18.40 11.27 -6.20
N ALA A 171 -19.46 11.13 -6.98
CA ALA A 171 -20.10 9.82 -7.13
C ALA A 171 -19.04 8.93 -7.79
N ALA A 172 -18.46 8.02 -7.02
CA ALA A 172 -17.44 7.10 -7.51
C ALA A 172 -18.00 6.38 -8.74
N GLN A 173 -17.63 6.84 -9.92
CA GLN A 173 -17.51 5.97 -11.06
C GLN A 173 -16.29 5.11 -10.76
N VAL A 174 -16.51 4.10 -9.93
CA VAL A 174 -15.67 2.92 -9.94
C VAL A 174 -15.94 2.34 -11.32
N GLU A 175 -15.16 2.75 -12.33
CA GLU A 175 -14.86 1.86 -13.41
C GLU A 175 -14.22 0.66 -12.71
N GLU A 176 -15.04 -0.39 -12.56
CA GLU A 176 -14.49 -1.72 -12.37
C GLU A 176 -13.55 -1.89 -13.56
N GLU A 177 -12.30 -1.63 -13.35
CA GLU A 177 -11.23 -2.10 -14.20
C GLU A 177 -11.41 -3.62 -14.13
N ASN A 178 -12.19 -4.13 -15.10
CA ASN A 178 -12.25 -5.55 -15.36
C ASN A 178 -10.83 -5.93 -15.71
N ASP A 179 -10.08 -6.27 -14.69
CA ASP A 179 -8.74 -6.85 -14.83
C ASP A 179 -8.87 -8.28 -15.34
N PHE A 180 -9.40 -8.37 -16.59
CA PHE A 180 -9.40 -9.62 -17.34
C PHE A 180 -7.98 -10.07 -17.65
N GLY A 181 -6.97 -9.22 -17.44
CA GLY A 181 -5.57 -9.52 -17.66
C GLY A 181 -5.10 -10.73 -16.84
N ASP A 182 -5.49 -10.79 -15.59
CA ASP A 182 -5.13 -11.90 -14.70
C ASP A 182 -5.97 -13.16 -14.93
N VAL A 183 -7.18 -13.02 -15.49
CA VAL A 183 -8.07 -14.17 -15.75
C VAL A 183 -7.81 -14.81 -17.11
N VAL A 184 -7.31 -14.04 -18.09
CA VAL A 184 -7.00 -14.53 -19.45
C VAL A 184 -6.07 -15.75 -19.45
N PRO A 185 -4.93 -15.79 -18.70
CA PRO A 185 -4.06 -16.97 -18.69
C PRO A 185 -4.75 -18.21 -18.10
N PHE A 186 -5.66 -18.04 -17.12
CA PHE A 186 -6.44 -19.14 -16.57
C PHE A 186 -7.48 -19.66 -17.56
N ILE A 187 -8.12 -18.78 -18.33
CA ILE A 187 -9.05 -19.16 -19.39
C ILE A 187 -8.31 -19.93 -20.49
N ILE A 188 -7.15 -19.47 -20.91
CA ILE A 188 -6.32 -20.14 -21.91
C ILE A 188 -5.86 -21.52 -21.40
N LEU A 189 -5.43 -21.61 -20.15
CA LEU A 189 -5.01 -22.87 -19.53
C LEU A 189 -6.17 -23.87 -19.43
N THR A 190 -7.35 -23.43 -19.00
CA THR A 190 -8.53 -24.29 -18.91
C THR A 190 -8.99 -24.75 -20.29
N LEU A 191 -8.95 -23.89 -21.29
CA LEU A 191 -9.28 -24.23 -22.67
C LEU A 191 -8.27 -25.24 -23.26
N PHE A 192 -6.98 -25.06 -22.95
CA PHE A 192 -5.95 -26.00 -23.35
C PHE A 192 -6.13 -27.39 -22.72
N ILE A 193 -6.41 -27.44 -21.41
CA ILE A 193 -6.71 -28.70 -20.70
C ILE A 193 -7.94 -29.38 -21.32
N LEU A 194 -9.00 -28.62 -21.63
CA LEU A 194 -10.21 -29.14 -22.24
C LEU A 194 -9.94 -29.73 -23.63
N ILE A 195 -9.11 -29.08 -24.44
CA ILE A 195 -8.69 -29.57 -25.75
C ILE A 195 -7.90 -30.88 -25.62
N VAL A 196 -6.96 -30.97 -24.66
CA VAL A 196 -6.17 -32.18 -24.42
C VAL A 196 -7.06 -33.32 -23.96
N VAL A 197 -7.99 -33.07 -23.02
CA VAL A 197 -8.96 -34.07 -22.55
C VAL A 197 -9.88 -34.56 -23.68
N MET A 198 -10.37 -33.64 -24.50
CA MET A 198 -11.19 -33.98 -25.69
C MET A 198 -10.40 -34.79 -26.72
N ALA A 199 -9.13 -34.44 -26.93
CA ALA A 199 -8.23 -35.20 -27.84
C ALA A 199 -8.01 -36.62 -27.31
N GLU A 200 -7.80 -36.83 -26.01
CA GLU A 200 -7.67 -38.13 -25.38
C GLU A 200 -8.95 -38.98 -25.48
N ILE A 201 -10.10 -38.36 -25.21
CA ILE A 201 -11.42 -39.03 -25.31
C ILE A 201 -11.70 -39.45 -26.75
N ASN A 202 -11.38 -38.59 -27.73
CA ASN A 202 -11.58 -38.89 -29.17
C ASN A 202 -10.55 -39.85 -29.75
N SER A 203 -9.37 -39.98 -29.09
CA SER A 203 -8.31 -40.91 -29.52
C SER A 203 -8.54 -42.32 -29.05
N ARG A 204 -9.44 -42.56 -28.10
CA ARG A 204 -9.81 -43.90 -27.63
C ARG A 204 -10.79 -44.53 -28.61
N ARG A 205 -10.35 -44.95 -29.80
CA ARG A 205 -11.10 -45.92 -30.56
C ARG A 205 -11.06 -47.23 -29.77
N PRO A 206 -12.21 -47.77 -29.33
CA PRO A 206 -12.20 -49.07 -28.68
C PRO A 206 -11.77 -50.12 -29.70
N TYR A 207 -10.57 -50.64 -29.56
CA TYR A 207 -10.18 -51.90 -30.22
C TYR A 207 -10.96 -53.00 -29.52
N VAL A 208 -12.14 -53.31 -30.05
CA VAL A 208 -12.94 -54.47 -29.61
C VAL A 208 -12.34 -55.70 -30.21
N SER A 209 -11.53 -56.41 -29.45
CA SER A 209 -11.13 -57.76 -29.78
C SER A 209 -12.34 -58.70 -29.50
N PRO A 210 -12.77 -59.53 -30.43
CA PRO A 210 -14.01 -60.29 -30.28
C PRO A 210 -13.83 -61.61 -29.52
N THR A 211 -13.01 -61.67 -28.46
CA THR A 211 -12.88 -62.88 -27.65
C THR A 211 -12.53 -62.58 -26.21
N ASN A 212 -13.55 -62.41 -25.38
CA ASN A 212 -13.66 -62.92 -23.99
C ASN A 212 -14.66 -62.14 -23.18
N ASN A 213 -15.86 -62.66 -23.07
CA ASN A 213 -16.95 -62.14 -22.25
C ASN A 213 -16.73 -62.32 -20.72
N HIS A 214 -15.57 -62.77 -20.26
CA HIS A 214 -15.35 -63.05 -18.83
C HIS A 214 -14.77 -61.89 -18.01
N VAL A 215 -14.14 -60.91 -18.64
CA VAL A 215 -13.48 -59.82 -17.96
C VAL A 215 -14.42 -58.63 -17.65
N LEU A 216 -15.50 -58.47 -18.44
CA LEU A 216 -16.45 -57.40 -18.28
C LEU A 216 -17.32 -57.49 -17.01
N ASN A 217 -17.57 -58.71 -16.52
CA ASN A 217 -18.39 -58.92 -15.33
C ASN A 217 -17.63 -58.67 -14.01
N GLU A 218 -16.28 -58.73 -14.01
CA GLU A 218 -15.46 -58.53 -12.82
C GLU A 218 -15.14 -57.07 -12.56
N VAL A 219 -15.03 -56.25 -13.64
CA VAL A 219 -14.78 -54.81 -13.52
C VAL A 219 -16.05 -54.06 -13.05
N LEU A 220 -17.23 -54.48 -13.45
CA LEU A 220 -18.50 -53.88 -13.04
C LEU A 220 -18.82 -54.14 -11.56
N ARG A 221 -18.32 -55.22 -11.00
CA ARG A 221 -18.56 -55.57 -9.58
C ARG A 221 -17.68 -54.80 -8.61
N LYS A 222 -16.54 -54.26 -9.06
CA LYS A 222 -15.56 -53.52 -8.23
C LYS A 222 -15.84 -52.01 -8.12
N SER A 223 -16.69 -51.45 -9.00
CA SER A 223 -16.99 -50.03 -9.01
C SER A 223 -18.19 -49.60 -8.17
N MET A 224 -18.84 -50.53 -7.46
CA MET A 224 -20.05 -50.26 -6.66
C MET A 224 -19.84 -50.26 -5.15
N SER A 225 -18.62 -50.37 -4.61
CA SER A 225 -18.43 -50.56 -3.16
C SER A 225 -17.77 -49.42 -2.38
N ASP A 226 -17.41 -48.26 -3.00
CA ASP A 226 -16.84 -47.18 -2.21
C ASP A 226 -17.61 -45.87 -2.35
N ARG A 227 -18.69 -45.80 -1.58
CA ARG A 227 -19.29 -44.54 -1.13
C ARG A 227 -19.51 -44.63 0.36
N HIS A 228 -18.62 -44.03 1.14
CA HIS A 228 -19.00 -43.47 2.46
C HIS A 228 -17.95 -42.50 3.01
N ASN A 229 -18.43 -41.29 3.27
CA ASN A 229 -18.28 -40.56 4.53
C ASN A 229 -17.05 -39.64 4.72
N GLY A 230 -17.35 -38.39 5.15
CA GLY A 230 -16.44 -37.51 5.88
C GLY A 230 -16.82 -36.03 5.80
N ARG A 231 -17.68 -35.60 6.73
CA ARG A 231 -17.87 -34.18 7.14
C ARG A 231 -16.67 -33.76 7.98
N ASP A 232 -16.41 -32.43 7.98
CA ASP A 232 -16.13 -31.54 9.14
C ASP A 232 -15.65 -30.22 8.62
N ASP A 233 -16.32 -29.17 8.86
CA ASP A 233 -16.44 -28.21 9.96
C ASP A 233 -15.15 -27.49 10.39
N GLY A 234 -15.16 -26.13 10.38
CA GLY A 234 -14.09 -25.30 10.94
C GLY A 234 -14.26 -23.82 10.68
N GLY A 235 -14.98 -23.11 11.54
CA GLY A 235 -15.08 -21.67 11.54
C GLY A 235 -13.85 -20.99 12.13
N PHE A 236 -13.62 -19.74 11.71
CA PHE A 236 -12.68 -18.82 12.37
C PHE A 236 -13.30 -17.45 12.54
N GLY A 237 -13.55 -17.10 13.78
CA GLY A 237 -13.75 -15.74 14.23
C GLY A 237 -12.49 -15.22 14.91
N GLY A 238 -12.22 -13.92 14.79
CA GLY A 238 -11.15 -13.26 15.53
C GLY A 238 -11.27 -11.76 15.40
N GLY A 239 -11.86 -11.12 16.39
CA GLY A 239 -11.91 -9.69 16.55
C GLY A 239 -10.66 -9.17 17.23
N PHE A 240 -10.28 -7.93 16.90
CA PHE A 240 -9.33 -7.15 17.68
C PHE A 240 -9.87 -5.78 17.96
N GLY A 241 -9.94 -5.47 19.21
CA GLY A 241 -10.25 -4.17 19.75
C GLY A 241 -9.03 -3.43 20.22
N GLY A 242 -9.08 -2.14 20.17
CA GLY A 242 -8.85 -1.24 21.26
C GLY A 242 -7.52 -0.53 21.41
N GLY A 243 -7.58 0.80 21.58
CA GLY A 243 -6.66 1.51 22.43
C GLY A 243 -6.23 2.86 21.91
N GLY A 244 -6.90 3.92 22.41
CA GLY A 244 -6.58 5.31 22.13
C GLY A 244 -5.53 5.90 23.04
N PHE A 245 -5.19 7.17 22.81
CA PHE A 245 -4.69 8.25 23.68
C PHE A 245 -4.14 9.35 22.78
N GLY A 246 -4.32 10.60 22.93
CA GLY A 246 -4.62 11.53 23.94
C GLY A 246 -4.06 12.89 23.59
N GLY A 247 -4.86 13.90 23.57
CA GLY A 247 -4.87 15.31 23.40
C GLY A 247 -3.64 16.20 23.49
N GLY A 248 -3.71 17.28 22.71
CA GLY A 248 -2.89 18.46 22.83
C GLY A 248 -3.43 19.59 21.99
N SER A 249 -3.96 20.61 22.64
CA SER A 249 -4.52 21.80 22.01
C SER A 249 -3.44 22.83 21.71
N GLY A 250 -3.47 23.40 20.52
CA GLY A 250 -2.67 24.55 20.10
C GLY A 250 -2.54 24.54 18.59
N GLY A 251 -2.90 25.61 17.91
CA GLY A 251 -2.94 25.84 16.46
C GLY A 251 -2.17 24.83 15.62
N GLY A 252 -2.85 23.84 15.10
CA GLY A 252 -2.26 22.72 14.41
C GLY A 252 -3.36 21.80 13.90
N PHE A 253 -2.96 20.63 13.42
CA PHE A 253 -3.89 19.56 13.08
C PHE A 253 -4.69 19.13 14.32
N GLY A 254 -5.92 18.72 14.10
CA GLY A 254 -6.92 18.54 15.14
C GLY A 254 -6.83 17.23 15.93
N GLY A 255 -5.77 16.42 15.76
CA GLY A 255 -5.53 15.17 16.47
C GLY A 255 -6.33 13.98 15.95
N GLY A 256 -6.61 13.94 14.64
CA GLY A 256 -7.18 12.76 13.98
C GLY A 256 -6.19 11.61 13.89
N GLY A 257 -6.70 10.38 13.88
CA GLY A 257 -5.90 9.17 13.72
C GLY A 257 -6.04 8.53 12.34
N PHE A 258 -5.02 7.79 11.94
CA PHE A 258 -4.93 7.08 10.67
C PHE A 258 -4.84 5.57 10.92
N ASP A 259 -5.95 4.86 10.71
CA ASP A 259 -6.06 3.41 10.97
C ASP A 259 -5.92 2.55 9.71
N GLY A 260 -5.06 2.94 8.80
CA GLY A 260 -4.62 2.06 7.71
C GLY A 260 -5.40 2.12 6.40
N GLY A 261 -6.22 3.13 6.16
CA GLY A 261 -6.82 3.38 4.84
C GLY A 261 -5.93 4.20 3.93
N GLY A 262 -5.94 3.91 2.61
CA GLY A 262 -5.18 4.67 1.65
C GLY A 262 -4.58 3.86 0.51
N ALA A 263 -3.86 4.52 -0.37
CA ALA A 263 -3.21 3.88 -1.49
C ALA A 263 -1.83 4.47 -1.78
N GLY A 264 -0.94 3.65 -2.30
CA GLY A 264 0.39 4.05 -2.72
C GLY A 264 0.66 3.84 -4.20
N GLY A 265 1.71 4.49 -4.67
CA GLY A 265 2.19 4.34 -6.05
C GLY A 265 3.63 4.79 -6.21
N SER A 266 4.21 4.45 -7.37
CA SER A 266 5.53 4.89 -7.82
C SER A 266 5.43 5.50 -9.22
N TRP A 267 6.38 6.35 -9.59
CA TRP A 267 6.42 6.99 -10.91
C TRP A 267 7.79 6.92 -11.58
#